data_47b94d9190afbc249b35f25267e192a8
#
_entry.id   47b94d9190afbc249b35f25267e192a8
#
_cell.length_a   1.000
_cell.length_b   1.000
_cell.length_c   1.000
_cell.angle_alpha   90.00
_cell.angle_beta   90.00
_cell.angle_gamma   90.00
#
_symmetry.space_group_name_H-M   'P 1'
#
loop_
_entity.id
_entity.type
_entity.pdbx_description
1 polymer ?
#
loop_
_entity_poly.entity_id
_entity_poly.type
_entity_poly.pdbx_seq_one_letter_code
_entity_poly.pdbx_strand_id
1 'polypeptide(L)'
;MLTRCDASALVMDRLGDWAGGHGVTVAGFYFDYAAQKEQSPANILGAVLKQVMRGLGEIPEEIARAYEVQKQVIGGRVPQLADIVKMLQHTVSIKRKFICIDALDECVAGYRVKILASLDQILRSSPGTRMFVTGRPHVEAEVGNRLSRRGTAIRITPRRRDIINYLHSRLDEDTMPCDRQ
;
A
#
# COMPACT_ATOMS: atom_id res chain seq x y z
N MET A 1 5.73 2.13 22.25
CA MET A 1 4.77 1.14 21.70
C MET A 1 4.70 1.39 20.22
N LEU A 2 5.01 0.40 19.39
CA LEU A 2 4.78 0.51 17.96
C LEU A 2 3.27 0.60 17.73
N THR A 3 2.80 1.72 17.21
CA THR A 3 1.44 1.83 16.70
C THR A 3 1.31 0.93 15.46
N ARG A 4 0.11 0.69 14.94
CA ARG A 4 -0.03 -0.06 13.69
C ARG A 4 0.70 0.63 12.53
N CYS A 5 0.65 1.95 12.49
CA CYS A 5 1.39 2.77 11.52
C CYS A 5 2.90 2.57 11.66
N ASP A 6 3.44 2.50 12.89
CA ASP A 6 4.86 2.25 13.13
C ASP A 6 5.29 0.87 12.63
N ALA A 7 4.45 -0.16 12.81
CA ALA A 7 4.74 -1.50 12.33
C ALA A 7 4.79 -1.56 10.80
N SER A 8 3.86 -0.89 10.12
CA SER A 8 3.84 -0.81 8.65
C SER A 8 5.01 0.01 8.11
N ALA A 9 5.32 1.15 8.75
CA ALA A 9 6.47 1.96 8.40
C ALA A 9 7.77 1.15 8.55
N LEU A 10 7.95 0.44 9.68
CA LEU A 10 9.11 -0.40 9.90
C LEU A 10 9.24 -1.52 8.84
N VAL A 11 8.12 -2.15 8.46
CA VAL A 11 8.13 -3.17 7.40
C VAL A 11 8.52 -2.56 6.07
N MET A 12 7.97 -1.39 5.73
CA MET A 12 8.30 -0.66 4.50
C MET A 12 9.76 -0.26 4.45
N ASP A 13 10.30 0.30 5.53
CA ASP A 13 11.71 0.70 5.62
C ASP A 13 12.64 -0.50 5.47
N ARG A 14 12.38 -1.58 6.20
CA ARG A 14 13.17 -2.81 6.11
C ARG A 14 13.10 -3.47 4.73
N LEU A 15 11.93 -3.44 4.09
CA LEU A 15 11.78 -3.92 2.72
C LEU A 15 12.50 -3.00 1.74
N GLY A 16 12.47 -1.68 1.95
CA GLY A 16 13.18 -0.69 1.14
C GLY A 16 14.70 -0.89 1.20
N ASP A 17 15.26 -1.02 2.40
CA ASP A 17 16.68 -1.29 2.63
C ASP A 17 17.10 -2.59 1.95
N TRP A 18 16.33 -3.65 2.14
CA TRP A 18 16.62 -4.95 1.53
C TRP A 18 16.48 -4.92 0.00
N ALA A 19 15.50 -4.22 -0.53
CA ALA A 19 15.22 -4.15 -1.97
C ALA A 19 16.34 -3.44 -2.76
N GLY A 20 17.01 -2.45 -2.16
CA GLY A 20 18.05 -1.64 -2.80
C GLY A 20 19.22 -2.43 -3.39
N GLY A 21 19.50 -3.65 -2.86
CA GLY A 21 20.57 -4.53 -3.36
C GLY A 21 20.09 -5.72 -4.20
N HIS A 22 18.78 -5.95 -4.32
CA HIS A 22 18.22 -7.21 -4.83
C HIS A 22 17.36 -7.07 -6.10
N GLY A 23 17.32 -5.89 -6.71
CA GLY A 23 16.50 -5.65 -7.91
C GLY A 23 15.00 -5.82 -7.66
N VAL A 24 14.55 -5.54 -6.45
CA VAL A 24 13.17 -5.64 -6.00
C VAL A 24 12.57 -4.24 -5.87
N THR A 25 11.31 -4.08 -6.22
CA THR A 25 10.59 -2.82 -6.05
C THR A 25 9.64 -2.90 -4.86
N VAL A 26 9.62 -1.87 -4.03
CA VAL A 26 8.67 -1.72 -2.93
C VAL A 26 7.78 -0.53 -3.23
N ALA A 27 6.47 -0.73 -3.14
CA ALA A 27 5.47 0.31 -3.28
C ALA A 27 4.48 0.23 -2.13
N GLY A 28 4.03 1.37 -1.61
CA GLY A 28 3.12 1.40 -0.49
C GLY A 28 2.06 2.49 -0.59
N PHE A 29 0.94 2.24 0.08
CA PHE A 29 -0.11 3.20 0.28
C PHE A 29 -0.62 3.12 1.71
N TYR A 30 -0.72 4.28 2.36
CA TYR A 30 -1.25 4.45 3.71
C TYR A 30 -2.62 5.11 3.60
N PHE A 31 -3.66 4.44 4.10
CA PHE A 31 -4.97 5.05 4.19
C PHE A 31 -5.02 6.07 5.31
N ASP A 32 -5.68 7.20 5.04
CA ASP A 32 -5.95 8.25 6.01
C ASP A 32 -7.44 8.53 6.03
N TYR A 33 -8.05 8.37 7.19
CA TYR A 33 -9.48 8.62 7.39
C TYR A 33 -9.89 10.06 7.02
N ALA A 34 -9.02 11.04 7.29
CA ALA A 34 -9.30 12.43 6.97
C ALA A 34 -9.35 12.70 5.46
N ALA A 35 -8.60 11.94 4.67
CA ALA A 35 -8.49 12.10 3.22
C ALA A 35 -9.37 11.12 2.40
N GLN A 36 -10.33 10.43 3.01
CA GLN A 36 -11.13 9.37 2.38
C GLN A 36 -11.75 9.76 1.03
N LYS A 37 -12.19 11.00 0.87
CA LYS A 37 -12.84 11.49 -0.36
C LYS A 37 -11.88 11.50 -1.57
N GLU A 38 -10.59 11.68 -1.32
CA GLU A 38 -9.55 11.74 -2.35
C GLU A 38 -8.95 10.38 -2.64
N GLN A 39 -9.16 9.41 -1.76
CA GLN A 39 -8.61 8.07 -1.85
C GLN A 39 -9.51 7.13 -2.67
N SER A 40 -9.78 7.51 -3.92
CA SER A 40 -10.48 6.64 -4.85
C SER A 40 -9.61 5.43 -5.25
N PRO A 41 -10.18 4.29 -5.66
CA PRO A 41 -9.41 3.13 -6.12
C PRO A 41 -8.41 3.44 -7.23
N ALA A 42 -8.75 4.35 -8.14
CA ALA A 42 -7.88 4.78 -9.21
C ALA A 42 -6.69 5.61 -8.67
N ASN A 43 -6.95 6.53 -7.73
CA ASN A 43 -5.89 7.34 -7.12
C ASN A 43 -4.90 6.47 -6.32
N ILE A 44 -5.42 5.51 -5.54
CA ILE A 44 -4.61 4.60 -4.72
C ILE A 44 -3.72 3.72 -5.60
N LEU A 45 -4.31 3.01 -6.56
CA LEU A 45 -3.55 2.14 -7.44
C LEU A 45 -2.67 2.92 -8.42
N GLY A 46 -3.05 4.13 -8.77
CA GLY A 46 -2.20 5.07 -9.51
C GLY A 46 -0.96 5.49 -8.72
N ALA A 47 -1.09 5.75 -7.42
CA ALA A 47 0.05 6.04 -6.55
C ALA A 47 1.00 4.84 -6.41
N VAL A 48 0.45 3.63 -6.28
CA VAL A 48 1.22 2.38 -6.28
C VAL A 48 1.94 2.18 -7.62
N LEU A 49 1.24 2.35 -8.75
CA LEU A 49 1.82 2.25 -10.08
C LEU A 49 3.00 3.22 -10.26
N LYS A 50 2.85 4.47 -9.84
CA LYS A 50 3.91 5.48 -9.91
C LYS A 50 5.17 5.05 -9.14
N GLN A 51 5.02 4.46 -7.98
CA GLN A 51 6.15 3.95 -7.19
C GLN A 51 6.79 2.72 -7.84
N VAL A 52 5.97 1.79 -8.34
CA VAL A 52 6.45 0.61 -9.09
C VAL A 52 7.26 1.04 -10.31
N MET A 53 6.77 2.01 -11.07
CA MET A 53 7.45 2.55 -12.25
C MET A 53 8.81 3.17 -11.92
N ARG A 54 8.89 3.95 -10.83
CA ARG A 54 10.17 4.51 -10.37
C ARG A 54 11.21 3.44 -10.06
N GLY A 55 10.79 2.30 -9.53
CA GLY A 55 11.67 1.18 -9.19
C GLY A 55 12.15 0.36 -10.40
N LEU A 56 11.59 0.57 -11.60
CA LEU A 56 12.01 -0.14 -12.81
C LEU A 56 13.27 0.45 -13.46
N GLY A 57 13.58 1.72 -13.20
CA GLY A 57 14.67 2.46 -13.83
C GLY A 57 14.30 2.99 -15.23
N GLU A 58 13.74 2.14 -16.08
CA GLU A 58 13.22 2.50 -17.41
C GLU A 58 11.72 2.22 -17.50
N ILE A 59 11.00 3.10 -18.20
CA ILE A 59 9.56 2.93 -18.42
C ILE A 59 9.38 1.92 -19.56
N PRO A 60 8.68 0.80 -19.32
CA PRO A 60 8.37 -0.15 -20.39
C PRO A 60 7.63 0.53 -21.56
N GLU A 61 8.05 0.22 -22.78
CA GLU A 61 7.53 0.89 -23.99
C GLU A 61 6.00 0.79 -24.12
N GLU A 62 5.42 -0.34 -23.71
CA GLU A 62 3.97 -0.54 -23.72
C GLU A 62 3.23 0.46 -22.82
N ILE A 63 3.82 0.80 -21.66
CA ILE A 63 3.23 1.75 -20.72
C ILE A 63 3.43 3.18 -21.24
N ALA A 64 4.60 3.47 -21.82
CA ALA A 64 4.86 4.75 -22.47
C ALA A 64 3.86 4.98 -23.61
N ARG A 65 3.63 3.99 -24.46
CA ARG A 65 2.61 4.06 -25.54
C ARG A 65 1.20 4.25 -24.98
N ALA A 66 0.80 3.52 -23.95
CA ALA A 66 -0.52 3.67 -23.33
C ALA A 66 -0.73 5.08 -22.77
N TYR A 67 0.31 5.67 -22.18
CA TYR A 67 0.29 7.04 -21.68
C TYR A 67 0.17 8.06 -22.83
N GLU A 68 0.94 7.93 -23.91
CA GLU A 68 0.89 8.82 -25.05
C GLU A 68 -0.48 8.78 -25.75
N VAL A 69 -1.07 7.61 -25.93
CA VAL A 69 -2.45 7.45 -26.47
C VAL A 69 -3.47 8.22 -25.61
N GLN A 70 -3.35 8.15 -24.28
CA GLN A 70 -4.25 8.89 -23.40
C GLN A 70 -4.03 10.41 -23.44
N LYS A 71 -2.79 10.85 -23.62
CA LYS A 71 -2.43 12.26 -23.72
C LYS A 71 -2.93 12.90 -25.01
N GLN A 72 -3.02 12.14 -26.10
CA GLN A 72 -3.52 12.62 -27.40
C GLN A 72 -5.04 12.83 -27.42
N VAL A 73 -5.78 12.28 -26.47
CA VAL A 73 -7.22 12.58 -26.33
C VAL A 73 -7.38 14.02 -25.85
N ILE A 74 -8.08 14.84 -26.61
CA ILE A 74 -8.37 16.26 -26.32
C ILE A 74 -8.93 16.37 -24.88
N GLY A 75 -8.20 17.09 -24.03
CA GLY A 75 -8.57 17.27 -22.62
C GLY A 75 -7.88 16.30 -21.63
N GLY A 76 -7.00 15.40 -22.09
CA GLY A 76 -6.25 14.45 -21.25
C GLY A 76 -7.17 13.55 -20.42
N ARG A 77 -7.42 12.34 -20.86
CA ARG A 77 -8.24 11.39 -20.07
C ARG A 77 -7.42 10.85 -18.90
N VAL A 78 -7.90 11.07 -17.69
CA VAL A 78 -7.33 10.42 -16.49
C VAL A 78 -7.48 8.90 -16.65
N PRO A 79 -6.39 8.11 -16.42
CA PRO A 79 -6.45 6.66 -16.51
C PRO A 79 -7.57 6.08 -15.65
N GLN A 80 -8.39 5.23 -16.24
CA GLN A 80 -9.44 4.53 -15.50
C GLN A 80 -8.83 3.43 -14.63
N LEU A 81 -9.54 3.00 -13.59
CA LEU A 81 -9.06 1.92 -12.71
C LEU A 81 -8.62 0.68 -13.49
N ALA A 82 -9.37 0.28 -14.51
CA ALA A 82 -9.03 -0.88 -15.33
C ALA A 82 -7.71 -0.72 -16.10
N ASP A 83 -7.40 0.49 -16.57
CA ASP A 83 -6.16 0.79 -17.28
C ASP A 83 -4.97 0.72 -16.31
N ILE A 84 -5.14 1.29 -15.11
CA ILE A 84 -4.12 1.25 -14.04
C ILE A 84 -3.82 -0.19 -13.62
N VAL A 85 -4.86 -1.03 -13.47
CA VAL A 85 -4.70 -2.45 -13.13
C VAL A 85 -3.93 -3.19 -14.23
N LYS A 86 -4.25 -2.98 -15.50
CA LYS A 86 -3.51 -3.56 -16.63
C LYS A 86 -2.04 -3.11 -16.62
N MET A 87 -1.76 -1.84 -16.44
CA MET A 87 -0.38 -1.32 -16.34
C MET A 87 0.36 -1.97 -15.17
N LEU A 88 -0.27 -2.11 -14.00
CA LEU A 88 0.32 -2.81 -12.86
C LEU A 88 0.61 -4.28 -13.18
N GLN A 89 -0.31 -4.99 -13.85
CA GLN A 89 -0.10 -6.37 -14.26
C GLN A 89 1.12 -6.52 -15.19
N HIS A 90 1.27 -5.64 -16.16
CA HIS A 90 2.45 -5.62 -17.06
C HIS A 90 3.75 -5.35 -16.29
N THR A 91 3.75 -4.33 -15.42
CA THR A 91 4.97 -3.99 -14.66
C THR A 91 5.37 -5.08 -13.68
N VAL A 92 4.41 -5.76 -13.05
CA VAL A 92 4.69 -6.77 -12.03
C VAL A 92 5.24 -8.09 -12.61
N SER A 93 5.12 -8.32 -13.91
CA SER A 93 5.73 -9.48 -14.57
C SER A 93 7.25 -9.37 -14.74
N ILE A 94 7.79 -8.14 -14.70
CA ILE A 94 9.19 -7.86 -15.05
C ILE A 94 10.17 -8.10 -13.87
N LYS A 95 9.79 -7.73 -12.64
CA LYS A 95 10.64 -7.84 -11.44
C LYS A 95 9.82 -8.27 -10.22
N ARG A 96 10.49 -8.85 -9.21
CA ARG A 96 9.86 -9.09 -7.89
C ARG A 96 9.42 -7.77 -7.26
N LYS A 97 8.23 -7.76 -6.66
CA LYS A 97 7.66 -6.56 -6.05
C LYS A 97 7.00 -6.85 -4.71
N PHE A 98 7.09 -5.88 -3.83
CA PHE A 98 6.29 -5.81 -2.62
C PHE A 98 5.31 -4.64 -2.73
N ILE A 99 4.04 -4.92 -2.46
CA ILE A 99 2.97 -3.91 -2.40
C ILE A 99 2.46 -3.91 -0.96
N CYS A 100 2.59 -2.78 -0.29
CA CYS A 100 2.18 -2.61 1.10
C CYS A 100 0.96 -1.69 1.16
N ILE A 101 -0.13 -2.15 1.74
CA ILE A 101 -1.36 -1.39 1.95
C ILE A 101 -1.61 -1.30 3.45
N ASP A 102 -1.47 -0.11 3.99
CA ASP A 102 -1.66 0.14 5.42
C ASP A 102 -3.04 0.70 5.74
N ALA A 103 -3.57 0.33 6.91
CA ALA A 103 -4.83 0.80 7.45
C ALA A 103 -6.03 0.63 6.49
N LEU A 104 -6.14 -0.53 5.82
CA LEU A 104 -7.21 -0.81 4.85
C LEU A 104 -8.63 -0.63 5.44
N ASP A 105 -8.79 -0.72 6.75
CA ASP A 105 -10.04 -0.47 7.46
C ASP A 105 -10.50 0.99 7.37
N GLU A 106 -9.59 1.94 7.13
CA GLU A 106 -9.91 3.36 6.94
C GLU A 106 -10.44 3.67 5.53
N CYS A 107 -10.34 2.71 4.62
CA CYS A 107 -10.91 2.82 3.29
C CYS A 107 -12.44 2.70 3.32
N VAL A 108 -13.12 3.56 2.55
CA VAL A 108 -14.57 3.46 2.32
C VAL A 108 -14.94 2.06 1.83
N ALA A 109 -15.96 1.43 2.43
CA ALA A 109 -16.31 0.03 2.15
C ALA A 109 -16.51 -0.28 0.65
N GLY A 110 -17.21 0.59 -0.09
CA GLY A 110 -17.43 0.41 -1.53
C GLY A 110 -16.14 0.51 -2.36
N TYR A 111 -15.17 1.30 -1.91
CA TYR A 111 -13.85 1.39 -2.54
C TYR A 111 -12.96 0.21 -2.17
N ARG A 112 -13.02 -0.24 -0.92
CA ARG A 112 -12.27 -1.40 -0.42
C ARG A 112 -12.55 -2.66 -1.23
N VAL A 113 -13.82 -2.93 -1.55
CA VAL A 113 -14.22 -4.04 -2.42
C VAL A 113 -13.52 -3.98 -3.78
N LYS A 114 -13.51 -2.80 -4.42
CA LYS A 114 -12.87 -2.60 -5.73
C LYS A 114 -11.35 -2.73 -5.65
N ILE A 115 -10.74 -2.20 -4.60
CA ILE A 115 -9.29 -2.29 -4.38
C ILE A 115 -8.88 -3.74 -4.18
N LEU A 116 -9.54 -4.49 -3.29
CA LEU A 116 -9.23 -5.89 -3.03
C LEU A 116 -9.40 -6.75 -4.29
N ALA A 117 -10.44 -6.51 -5.10
CA ALA A 117 -10.63 -7.19 -6.37
C ALA A 117 -9.49 -6.90 -7.36
N SER A 118 -9.06 -5.64 -7.45
CA SER A 118 -7.93 -5.24 -8.30
C SER A 118 -6.61 -5.85 -7.82
N LEU A 119 -6.36 -5.86 -6.51
CA LEU A 119 -5.17 -6.46 -5.91
C LEU A 119 -5.13 -7.98 -6.14
N ASP A 120 -6.25 -8.70 -6.02
CA ASP A 120 -6.33 -10.12 -6.35
C ASP A 120 -6.02 -10.37 -7.83
N GLN A 121 -6.54 -9.53 -8.72
CA GLN A 121 -6.27 -9.61 -10.15
C GLN A 121 -4.77 -9.40 -10.46
N ILE A 122 -4.12 -8.45 -9.81
CA ILE A 122 -2.68 -8.20 -9.94
C ILE A 122 -1.87 -9.38 -9.41
N LEU A 123 -2.21 -9.94 -8.25
CA LEU A 123 -1.54 -11.10 -7.66
C LEU A 123 -1.64 -12.35 -8.53
N ARG A 124 -2.77 -12.56 -9.20
CA ARG A 124 -2.95 -13.69 -10.12
C ARG A 124 -2.04 -13.61 -11.35
N SER A 125 -1.78 -12.40 -11.81
CA SER A 125 -0.95 -12.16 -13.00
C SER A 125 0.55 -12.20 -12.70
N SER A 126 0.96 -12.16 -11.41
CA SER A 126 2.37 -12.07 -11.04
C SER A 126 2.74 -12.95 -9.85
N PRO A 127 3.30 -14.13 -10.10
CA PRO A 127 3.78 -15.02 -9.04
C PRO A 127 4.90 -14.42 -8.17
N GLY A 128 5.64 -13.45 -8.72
CA GLY A 128 6.74 -12.75 -8.03
C GLY A 128 6.29 -11.60 -7.12
N THR A 129 5.02 -11.20 -7.14
CA THR A 129 4.50 -10.14 -6.30
C THR A 129 4.15 -10.67 -4.91
N ARG A 130 4.59 -9.95 -3.88
CA ARG A 130 4.19 -10.16 -2.49
C ARG A 130 3.40 -8.96 -2.01
N MET A 131 2.41 -9.21 -1.17
CA MET A 131 1.55 -8.16 -0.65
C MET A 131 1.52 -8.22 0.88
N PHE A 132 1.62 -7.06 1.49
CA PHE A 132 1.46 -6.85 2.92
C PHE A 132 0.28 -5.90 3.12
N VAL A 133 -0.72 -6.35 3.86
CA VAL A 133 -1.94 -5.57 4.11
C VAL A 133 -2.18 -5.52 5.61
N THR A 134 -2.38 -4.32 6.15
CA THR A 134 -2.80 -4.16 7.54
C THR A 134 -4.23 -3.61 7.62
N GLY A 135 -4.89 -3.89 8.73
CA GLY A 135 -6.23 -3.39 9.01
C GLY A 135 -6.75 -3.89 10.35
N ARG A 136 -7.85 -3.31 10.81
CA ARG A 136 -8.51 -3.75 12.04
C ARG A 136 -9.22 -5.10 11.83
N PRO A 137 -9.53 -5.85 12.92
CA PRO A 137 -10.11 -7.20 12.81
C PRO A 137 -11.42 -7.27 12.01
N HIS A 138 -12.21 -6.21 11.98
CA HIS A 138 -13.50 -6.21 11.28
C HIS A 138 -13.39 -6.33 9.75
N VAL A 139 -12.22 -6.03 9.16
CA VAL A 139 -11.97 -6.23 7.71
C VAL A 139 -11.30 -7.57 7.42
N GLU A 140 -10.90 -8.35 8.44
CA GLU A 140 -10.17 -9.61 8.28
C GLU A 140 -10.91 -10.61 7.37
N ALA A 141 -12.22 -10.78 7.59
CA ALA A 141 -13.03 -11.68 6.77
C ALA A 141 -13.12 -11.25 5.30
N GLU A 142 -13.23 -9.94 5.04
CA GLU A 142 -13.29 -9.40 3.68
C GLU A 142 -11.97 -9.60 2.94
N VAL A 143 -10.85 -9.32 3.60
CA VAL A 143 -9.51 -9.57 3.07
C VAL A 143 -9.29 -11.06 2.85
N GLY A 144 -9.63 -11.88 3.85
CA GLY A 144 -9.53 -13.32 3.80
C GLY A 144 -10.28 -13.93 2.62
N ASN A 145 -11.51 -13.59 2.41
CA ASN A 145 -12.32 -14.12 1.31
C ASN A 145 -11.78 -13.77 -0.09
N ARG A 146 -11.07 -12.65 -0.24
CA ARG A 146 -10.58 -12.18 -1.53
C ARG A 146 -9.10 -12.50 -1.78
N LEU A 147 -8.24 -12.39 -0.77
CA LEU A 147 -6.79 -12.54 -0.92
C LEU A 147 -6.23 -13.82 -0.29
N SER A 148 -6.98 -14.53 0.56
CA SER A 148 -6.47 -15.59 1.44
C SER A 148 -6.13 -16.91 0.76
N ARG A 149 -6.48 -17.12 -0.48
CA ARG A 149 -6.02 -18.34 -1.17
C ARG A 149 -4.49 -18.46 -1.25
N ARG A 150 -3.75 -17.40 -0.85
CA ARG A 150 -2.29 -17.29 -0.96
C ARG A 150 -1.64 -16.53 0.20
N GLY A 151 -2.35 -16.23 1.27
CA GLY A 151 -1.84 -15.38 2.35
C GLY A 151 -1.93 -16.02 3.73
N THR A 152 -1.11 -15.53 4.65
CA THR A 152 -1.15 -15.85 6.07
C THR A 152 -1.60 -14.61 6.84
N ALA A 153 -2.65 -14.73 7.65
CA ALA A 153 -3.07 -13.68 8.55
C ALA A 153 -2.28 -13.77 9.86
N ILE A 154 -1.70 -12.64 10.28
CA ILE A 154 -0.98 -12.52 11.56
C ILE A 154 -1.75 -11.51 12.41
N ARG A 155 -2.29 -11.97 13.55
CA ARG A 155 -2.94 -11.10 14.51
C ARG A 155 -1.93 -10.55 15.49
N ILE A 156 -1.78 -9.21 15.48
CA ILE A 156 -0.90 -8.51 16.41
C ILE A 156 -1.75 -7.97 17.56
N THR A 157 -1.47 -8.45 18.77
CA THR A 157 -2.10 -7.96 19.99
C THR A 157 -1.04 -7.38 20.90
N PRO A 158 -1.17 -6.10 21.33
CA PRO A 158 -0.20 -5.51 22.24
C PRO A 158 -0.22 -6.24 23.59
N ARG A 159 0.95 -6.50 24.15
CA ARG A 159 1.07 -7.07 25.50
C ARG A 159 0.83 -5.97 26.53
N ARG A 160 0.31 -6.37 27.71
CA ARG A 160 0.09 -5.40 28.82
C ARG A 160 1.33 -4.55 29.11
N ARG A 161 2.50 -5.14 29.08
CA ARG A 161 3.77 -4.43 29.30
C ARG A 161 4.03 -3.36 28.24
N ASP A 162 3.71 -3.64 26.98
CA ASP A 162 3.90 -2.67 25.89
C ASP A 162 2.97 -1.46 26.06
N ILE A 163 1.74 -1.70 26.52
CA ILE A 163 0.76 -0.64 26.81
C ILE A 163 1.26 0.22 27.97
N ILE A 164 1.74 -0.39 29.04
CA ILE A 164 2.27 0.32 30.22
C ILE A 164 3.48 1.17 29.83
N ASN A 165 4.43 0.61 29.10
CA ASN A 165 5.62 1.32 28.65
C ASN A 165 5.27 2.52 27.76
N TYR A 166 4.29 2.35 26.87
CA TYR A 166 3.80 3.46 26.03
C TYR A 166 3.18 4.58 26.85
N LEU A 167 2.33 4.24 27.83
CA LEU A 167 1.70 5.24 28.69
C LEU A 167 2.74 6.01 29.52
N HIS A 168 3.76 5.33 30.04
CA HIS A 168 4.85 5.99 30.76
C HIS A 168 5.61 6.95 29.84
N SER A 169 6.00 6.50 28.64
CA SER A 169 6.71 7.35 27.67
C SER A 169 5.91 8.61 27.31
N ARG A 170 4.59 8.47 27.11
CA ARG A 170 3.73 9.62 26.80
C ARG A 170 3.58 10.59 27.96
N LEU A 171 3.41 10.07 29.17
CA LEU A 171 3.34 10.90 30.37
C LEU A 171 4.64 11.65 30.63
N ASP A 172 5.79 11.03 30.39
CA ASP A 172 7.10 11.65 30.51
C ASP A 172 7.28 12.78 29.47
N GLU A 173 6.82 12.58 28.22
CA GLU A 173 6.83 13.60 27.17
C GLU A 173 5.93 14.81 27.54
N ASP A 174 4.75 14.58 28.10
CA ASP A 174 3.81 15.65 28.50
C ASP A 174 4.26 16.41 29.73
N THR A 175 5.16 15.84 30.56
CA THR A 175 5.70 16.49 31.75
C THR A 175 6.97 17.30 31.49
N MET A 176 7.56 17.22 30.30
CA MET A 176 8.70 18.08 29.94
C MET A 176 8.21 19.51 29.71
N PRO A 177 8.71 20.50 30.45
CA PRO A 177 8.34 21.89 30.24
C PRO A 177 8.76 22.29 28.83
N CYS A 178 7.81 22.90 28.09
CA CYS A 178 8.07 23.51 26.80
C CYS A 178 8.98 24.74 27.04
N ASP A 179 10.30 24.55 26.95
CA ASP A 179 11.24 25.68 26.91
C ASP A 179 10.98 26.47 25.62
N ARG A 180 10.09 27.48 25.74
CA ARG A 180 9.94 28.51 24.71
C ARG A 180 11.14 29.46 24.88
N GLN A 181 12.07 29.35 23.99
CA GLN A 181 12.94 30.46 23.61
C GLN A 181 12.44 31.11 22.33
#